data_1248f1e22b598d479ed3312bf45ecf37
#
_entry.id   1248f1e22b598d479ed3312bf45ecf37
#
_cell.length_a   1.000
_cell.length_b   1.000
_cell.length_c   1.000
_cell.angle_alpha   90.00
_cell.angle_beta   90.00
_cell.angle_gamma   90.00
#
_symmetry.space_group_name_H-M   'P 1'
#
loop_
_entity.id
_entity.type
_entity.pdbx_description
1 polymer ?
#
loop_
_entity_poly.entity_id
_entity_poly.type
_entity_poly.pdbx_seq_one_letter_code
_entity_poly.pdbx_strand_id
1 'polypeptide(L)'
;MNRSPSHKTKSRVLVAALALSTMAALGQAHAQTYPNKPIRMVVPYAAGGNADITARLIAKKMSDSMGVPILVDNKGGANGMIGTDIVAKAPADGYTLLMDASGPLVINPGLYAKVPYDTLKDFIPISQILTYQYVLVVPTNSAITSLPALVAKAKAEPGAMSYGSTGIGGGGHLAGEMLALMTGTTLTHVPYKGSAPALADLLGGHLTFTYDTVITSVPQIEAKQLRAFAVSGPTRVKSLPQVPTMQELGYKGFDITQFVGLLAPAKTDPAIINRLHQEAVKAVKSPDIIQRIGVEGGNELVGSSPAEFQAQIQRELVLYTKLVKDANIKPQ
;
A
#
# COMPACT_ATOMS: atom_id res chain seq x y z
N MET A 1 76.22 -5.66 44.35
CA MET A 1 76.26 -5.58 42.88
C MET A 1 74.84 -5.37 42.33
N ASN A 2 74.46 -4.13 42.07
CA ASN A 2 73.12 -3.73 41.69
C ASN A 2 73.12 -3.47 40.16
N ARG A 3 72.53 -4.38 39.37
CA ARG A 3 72.41 -4.21 37.94
C ARG A 3 71.12 -3.44 37.59
N SER A 4 71.24 -2.20 37.16
CA SER A 4 70.15 -1.38 36.61
C SER A 4 69.60 -2.04 35.35
N PRO A 5 68.27 -2.09 35.14
CA PRO A 5 67.71 -2.61 33.87
C PRO A 5 68.04 -1.70 32.69
N SER A 6 68.47 -2.33 31.61
CA SER A 6 68.99 -1.64 30.40
C SER A 6 67.92 -0.82 29.73
N HIS A 7 68.28 0.35 29.14
CA HIS A 7 67.40 1.28 28.41
C HIS A 7 66.61 0.64 27.30
N LYS A 8 67.11 -0.50 26.74
CA LYS A 8 66.44 -1.26 25.64
C LYS A 8 65.12 -1.93 26.06
N THR A 9 65.01 -2.34 27.38
CA THR A 9 63.81 -2.95 27.90
C THR A 9 62.67 -1.96 28.12
N LYS A 10 63.00 -0.74 28.56
CA LYS A 10 62.04 0.35 28.79
C LYS A 10 61.41 0.86 27.47
N SER A 11 62.22 0.97 26.39
CA SER A 11 61.73 1.37 25.05
C SER A 11 60.76 0.33 24.43
N ARG A 12 61.02 -0.96 24.63
CA ARG A 12 60.15 -2.03 24.10
C ARG A 12 58.78 -2.07 24.79
N VAL A 13 58.74 -1.81 26.11
CA VAL A 13 57.49 -1.75 26.86
C VAL A 13 56.69 -0.50 26.46
N LEU A 14 57.33 0.64 26.21
CA LEU A 14 56.67 1.89 25.80
C LEU A 14 56.02 1.73 24.37
N VAL A 15 56.74 1.10 23.44
CA VAL A 15 56.22 0.83 22.08
C VAL A 15 55.07 -0.18 22.11
N ALA A 16 55.13 -1.20 22.96
CA ALA A 16 54.04 -2.16 23.11
C ALA A 16 52.79 -1.53 23.74
N ALA A 17 52.96 -0.65 24.72
CA ALA A 17 51.87 0.09 25.35
C ALA A 17 51.20 1.09 24.36
N LEU A 18 51.99 1.76 23.49
CA LEU A 18 51.46 2.64 22.45
C LEU A 18 50.69 1.85 21.36
N ALA A 19 51.17 0.66 20.99
CA ALA A 19 50.50 -0.21 20.01
C ALA A 19 49.17 -0.78 20.53
N LEU A 20 49.11 -1.12 21.84
CA LEU A 20 47.87 -1.55 22.49
C LEU A 20 46.82 -0.43 22.60
N SER A 21 47.25 0.80 22.88
CA SER A 21 46.32 1.95 22.96
C SER A 21 45.78 2.36 21.58
N THR A 22 46.55 2.21 20.49
CA THR A 22 46.08 2.45 19.13
C THR A 22 45.09 1.36 18.65
N MET A 23 45.25 0.10 19.07
CA MET A 23 44.27 -0.97 18.79
C MET A 23 42.95 -0.78 19.55
N ALA A 24 42.97 -0.26 20.76
CA ALA A 24 41.77 0.04 21.53
C ALA A 24 40.98 1.23 20.96
N ALA A 25 41.64 2.19 20.30
CA ALA A 25 40.98 3.34 19.66
C ALA A 25 40.25 3.00 18.33
N LEU A 26 40.66 1.92 17.66
CA LEU A 26 40.04 1.46 16.40
C LEU A 26 38.78 0.66 16.62
N GLY A 27 38.43 0.29 17.87
CA GLY A 27 37.28 -0.55 18.20
C GLY A 27 35.96 0.19 18.44
N GLN A 28 35.95 1.53 18.46
CA GLN A 28 34.71 2.32 18.55
C GLN A 28 34.22 2.72 17.14
N ALA A 29 33.96 1.74 16.29
CA ALA A 29 33.00 1.96 15.23
C ALA A 29 31.65 2.20 15.93
N HIS A 30 31.29 3.47 16.16
CA HIS A 30 29.94 3.82 16.56
C HIS A 30 29.02 3.24 15.50
N ALA A 31 28.31 2.16 15.83
CA ALA A 31 27.17 1.74 15.03
C ALA A 31 26.28 2.98 14.88
N GLN A 32 26.27 3.58 13.71
CA GLN A 32 25.46 4.76 13.45
C GLN A 32 24.02 4.39 13.83
N THR A 33 23.48 5.09 14.86
CA THR A 33 22.11 4.83 15.32
C THR A 33 21.16 5.05 14.17
N TYR A 34 20.49 3.98 13.72
CA TYR A 34 19.44 4.05 12.71
C TYR A 34 18.15 4.59 13.32
N PRO A 35 17.47 5.55 12.67
CA PRO A 35 17.90 6.34 11.51
C PRO A 35 18.69 7.59 11.93
N ASN A 36 19.60 8.08 11.05
CA ASN A 36 20.37 9.31 11.23
C ASN A 36 20.27 10.29 10.05
N LYS A 37 19.48 9.96 9.03
CA LYS A 37 19.19 10.78 7.84
C LYS A 37 17.72 10.60 7.42
N PRO A 38 17.19 11.48 6.56
CA PRO A 38 15.83 11.33 6.07
C PRO A 38 15.56 9.97 5.40
N ILE A 39 14.37 9.42 5.61
CA ILE A 39 13.88 8.20 4.99
C ILE A 39 12.95 8.58 3.83
N ARG A 40 13.12 7.93 2.69
CA ARG A 40 12.23 8.05 1.53
C ARG A 40 11.19 6.95 1.57
N MET A 41 9.90 7.29 1.56
CA MET A 41 8.79 6.36 1.46
C MET A 41 8.14 6.47 0.09
N VAL A 42 8.39 5.51 -0.78
CA VAL A 42 7.83 5.45 -2.13
C VAL A 42 6.39 4.95 -2.05
N VAL A 43 5.48 5.68 -2.72
CA VAL A 43 4.07 5.30 -2.91
C VAL A 43 3.86 5.11 -4.41
N PRO A 44 3.52 3.91 -4.89
CA PRO A 44 3.44 3.62 -6.32
C PRO A 44 2.12 4.06 -6.98
N TYR A 45 1.50 5.13 -6.47
CA TYR A 45 0.25 5.71 -6.96
C TYR A 45 0.32 7.24 -6.98
N ALA A 46 -0.60 7.87 -7.70
CA ALA A 46 -0.78 9.33 -7.67
C ALA A 46 -1.13 9.82 -6.26
N ALA A 47 -0.72 11.05 -5.95
CA ALA A 47 -1.06 11.70 -4.69
C ALA A 47 -2.60 11.82 -4.52
N GLY A 48 -3.06 11.82 -3.25
CA GLY A 48 -4.47 11.94 -2.89
C GLY A 48 -5.28 10.64 -2.95
N GLY A 49 -4.67 9.49 -3.30
CA GLY A 49 -5.29 8.16 -3.19
C GLY A 49 -5.10 7.54 -1.79
N ASN A 50 -5.78 6.40 -1.54
CA ASN A 50 -5.75 5.73 -0.24
C ASN A 50 -4.32 5.44 0.26
N ALA A 51 -3.46 4.88 -0.59
CA ALA A 51 -2.07 4.58 -0.22
C ALA A 51 -1.27 5.85 0.11
N ASP A 52 -1.49 6.97 -0.60
CA ASP A 52 -0.82 8.24 -0.34
C ASP A 52 -1.30 8.89 0.97
N ILE A 53 -2.62 8.93 1.19
CA ILE A 53 -3.20 9.44 2.44
C ILE A 53 -2.66 8.64 3.64
N THR A 54 -2.68 7.32 3.53
CA THR A 54 -2.14 6.42 4.56
C THR A 54 -0.66 6.66 4.79
N ALA A 55 0.13 6.72 3.70
CA ALA A 55 1.57 6.94 3.77
C ALA A 55 1.93 8.25 4.48
N ARG A 56 1.26 9.36 4.13
CA ARG A 56 1.54 10.68 4.73
C ARG A 56 1.22 10.72 6.23
N LEU A 57 0.11 10.13 6.63
CA LEU A 57 -0.30 10.07 8.03
C LEU A 57 0.64 9.17 8.86
N ILE A 58 0.97 7.98 8.38
CA ILE A 58 1.90 7.05 9.03
C ILE A 58 3.33 7.63 9.04
N ALA A 59 3.82 8.17 7.90
CA ALA A 59 5.14 8.78 7.81
C ALA A 59 5.31 9.94 8.79
N LYS A 60 4.29 10.79 8.94
CA LYS A 60 4.34 11.86 9.93
C LYS A 60 4.51 11.34 11.36
N LYS A 61 3.72 10.35 11.77
CA LYS A 61 3.81 9.74 13.10
C LYS A 61 5.16 9.08 13.35
N MET A 62 5.63 8.31 12.37
CA MET A 62 6.94 7.67 12.44
C MET A 62 8.06 8.73 12.49
N SER A 63 7.97 9.78 11.67
CA SER A 63 8.94 10.89 11.65
C SER A 63 9.02 11.59 13.02
N ASP A 64 7.87 11.93 13.60
CA ASP A 64 7.80 12.58 14.93
C ASP A 64 8.42 11.69 16.03
N SER A 65 8.23 10.37 15.95
CA SER A 65 8.76 9.40 16.91
C SER A 65 10.24 9.07 16.72
N MET A 66 10.71 9.01 15.47
CA MET A 66 12.08 8.62 15.11
C MET A 66 13.05 9.81 15.08
N GLY A 67 12.55 11.04 15.07
CA GLY A 67 13.36 12.25 15.07
C GLY A 67 14.03 12.57 13.73
N VAL A 68 13.63 11.91 12.64
CA VAL A 68 14.11 12.18 11.28
C VAL A 68 12.95 12.34 10.30
N PRO A 69 13.07 13.17 9.25
CA PRO A 69 12.03 13.30 8.24
C PRO A 69 11.78 11.99 7.48
N ILE A 70 10.50 11.65 7.26
CA ILE A 70 10.09 10.60 6.32
C ILE A 70 9.35 11.26 5.18
N LEU A 71 9.95 11.22 3.97
CA LEU A 71 9.50 11.94 2.80
C LEU A 71 8.71 10.99 1.88
N VAL A 72 7.42 11.29 1.68
CA VAL A 72 6.56 10.52 0.77
C VAL A 72 6.83 10.95 -0.67
N ASP A 73 7.16 9.98 -1.53
CA ASP A 73 7.49 10.16 -2.94
C ASP A 73 6.55 9.31 -3.83
N ASN A 74 5.65 9.98 -4.55
CA ASN A 74 4.67 9.32 -5.40
C ASN A 74 5.26 8.94 -6.76
N LYS A 75 5.28 7.65 -7.10
CA LYS A 75 5.80 7.08 -8.36
C LYS A 75 4.76 6.17 -9.03
N GLY A 76 3.64 6.77 -9.44
CA GLY A 76 2.54 6.04 -10.07
C GLY A 76 2.83 5.59 -11.51
N GLY A 77 2.12 4.55 -11.95
CA GLY A 77 2.12 4.03 -13.32
C GLY A 77 2.15 2.51 -13.38
N ALA A 78 1.57 1.94 -14.44
CA ALA A 78 1.45 0.49 -14.67
C ALA A 78 0.92 -0.27 -13.42
N ASN A 79 -0.21 0.20 -12.87
CA ASN A 79 -0.78 -0.30 -11.62
C ASN A 79 0.27 -0.45 -10.50
N GLY A 80 1.11 0.58 -10.31
CA GLY A 80 2.12 0.62 -9.25
C GLY A 80 3.45 -0.06 -9.57
N MET A 81 3.58 -0.85 -10.64
CA MET A 81 4.82 -1.57 -10.97
C MET A 81 6.05 -0.66 -11.02
N ILE A 82 5.90 0.59 -11.51
CA ILE A 82 7.04 1.53 -11.63
C ILE A 82 7.61 1.88 -10.26
N GLY A 83 6.76 2.29 -9.31
CA GLY A 83 7.21 2.67 -7.97
C GLY A 83 7.71 1.47 -7.16
N THR A 84 7.07 0.32 -7.30
CA THR A 84 7.45 -0.92 -6.63
C THR A 84 8.83 -1.40 -7.11
N ASP A 85 9.10 -1.36 -8.43
CA ASP A 85 10.39 -1.71 -9.02
C ASP A 85 11.54 -0.79 -8.54
N ILE A 86 11.26 0.51 -8.36
CA ILE A 86 12.24 1.44 -7.79
C ILE A 86 12.73 0.97 -6.42
N VAL A 87 11.81 0.49 -5.56
CA VAL A 87 12.19 0.03 -4.21
C VAL A 87 12.82 -1.36 -4.25
N ALA A 88 12.37 -2.27 -5.13
CA ALA A 88 13.01 -3.56 -5.32
C ALA A 88 14.52 -3.46 -5.63
N LYS A 89 14.91 -2.38 -6.33
CA LYS A 89 16.29 -2.10 -6.74
C LYS A 89 17.04 -1.14 -5.80
N ALA A 90 16.39 -0.64 -4.76
CA ALA A 90 17.01 0.29 -3.83
C ALA A 90 18.00 -0.41 -2.87
N PRO A 91 18.99 0.32 -2.31
CA PRO A 91 19.85 -0.21 -1.27
C PRO A 91 19.05 -0.73 -0.07
N ALA A 92 19.47 -1.87 0.49
CA ALA A 92 18.85 -2.50 1.65
C ALA A 92 19.35 -1.88 2.98
N ASP A 93 19.42 -0.54 3.04
CA ASP A 93 19.94 0.23 4.17
C ASP A 93 18.85 0.82 5.07
N GLY A 94 17.57 0.54 4.78
CA GLY A 94 16.41 1.00 5.52
C GLY A 94 15.99 2.45 5.22
N TYR A 95 16.66 3.16 4.30
CA TYR A 95 16.33 4.55 3.97
C TYR A 95 15.45 4.72 2.72
N THR A 96 15.11 3.62 2.05
CA THR A 96 14.06 3.61 1.03
C THR A 96 13.05 2.55 1.39
N LEU A 97 11.80 2.97 1.63
CA LEU A 97 10.69 2.11 2.02
C LEU A 97 9.62 2.15 0.93
N LEU A 98 8.78 1.12 0.92
CA LEU A 98 7.63 1.01 0.03
C LEU A 98 6.35 1.01 0.86
N MET A 99 5.43 1.94 0.61
CA MET A 99 4.05 1.88 1.07
C MET A 99 3.18 1.49 -0.11
N ASP A 100 2.76 0.25 -0.16
CA ASP A 100 2.10 -0.33 -1.34
C ASP A 100 0.77 -1.01 -0.99
N ALA A 101 0.00 -1.30 -2.03
CA ALA A 101 -1.27 -2.00 -1.94
C ALA A 101 -1.19 -3.39 -2.59
N SER A 102 -2.28 -4.16 -2.48
CA SER A 102 -2.38 -5.53 -3.03
C SER A 102 -2.12 -5.61 -4.54
N GLY A 103 -2.48 -4.57 -5.31
CA GLY A 103 -2.34 -4.57 -6.78
C GLY A 103 -0.95 -4.98 -7.26
N PRO A 104 0.10 -4.17 -7.01
CA PRO A 104 1.47 -4.49 -7.43
C PRO A 104 2.02 -5.76 -6.79
N LEU A 105 1.71 -5.98 -5.51
CA LEU A 105 2.35 -7.04 -4.72
C LEU A 105 1.78 -8.44 -4.99
N VAL A 106 0.46 -8.56 -5.20
CA VAL A 106 -0.18 -9.89 -5.25
C VAL A 106 -1.08 -10.12 -6.46
N ILE A 107 -1.51 -9.06 -7.17
CA ILE A 107 -2.38 -9.19 -8.34
C ILE A 107 -1.57 -9.15 -9.64
N ASN A 108 -0.69 -8.15 -9.81
CA ASN A 108 0.12 -8.01 -11.01
C ASN A 108 0.96 -9.25 -11.35
N PRO A 109 1.56 -9.98 -10.37
CA PRO A 109 2.30 -11.21 -10.66
C PRO A 109 1.46 -12.31 -11.33
N GLY A 110 0.15 -12.35 -11.07
CA GLY A 110 -0.78 -13.30 -11.73
C GLY A 110 -1.38 -12.78 -13.04
N LEU A 111 -1.34 -11.46 -13.25
CA LEU A 111 -2.02 -10.80 -14.37
C LEU A 111 -1.09 -10.50 -15.55
N TYR A 112 0.11 -10.02 -15.29
CA TYR A 112 1.05 -9.61 -16.34
C TYR A 112 2.04 -10.71 -16.67
N ALA A 113 2.32 -10.89 -17.94
CA ALA A 113 3.32 -11.87 -18.41
C ALA A 113 4.74 -11.57 -17.88
N LYS A 114 5.04 -10.31 -17.58
CA LYS A 114 6.33 -9.89 -17.01
C LYS A 114 6.13 -8.78 -16.00
N VAL A 115 6.54 -9.06 -14.77
CA VAL A 115 6.65 -8.08 -13.67
C VAL A 115 8.14 -7.87 -13.38
N PRO A 116 8.62 -6.63 -13.22
CA PRO A 116 10.07 -6.35 -13.12
C PRO A 116 10.69 -6.68 -11.75
N TYR A 117 9.91 -7.24 -10.83
CA TYR A 117 10.31 -7.65 -9.48
C TYR A 117 9.65 -8.98 -9.09
N ASP A 118 10.18 -9.62 -8.06
CA ASP A 118 9.60 -10.80 -7.39
C ASP A 118 9.16 -10.38 -5.98
N THR A 119 7.86 -10.37 -5.72
CA THR A 119 7.30 -9.89 -4.44
C THR A 119 7.87 -10.61 -3.23
N LEU A 120 8.18 -11.91 -3.34
CA LEU A 120 8.68 -12.72 -2.22
C LEU A 120 10.19 -12.68 -2.05
N LYS A 121 10.95 -12.30 -3.09
CA LYS A 121 12.42 -12.28 -3.07
C LYS A 121 13.02 -10.89 -2.93
N ASP A 122 12.35 -9.87 -3.48
CA ASP A 122 12.91 -8.52 -3.58
C ASP A 122 12.46 -7.62 -2.42
N PHE A 123 11.50 -8.07 -1.60
CA PHE A 123 11.00 -7.30 -0.46
C PHE A 123 10.99 -8.10 0.83
N ILE A 124 11.13 -7.38 1.94
CA ILE A 124 10.86 -7.86 3.29
C ILE A 124 9.68 -7.05 3.87
N PRO A 125 8.58 -7.71 4.28
CA PRO A 125 7.45 -7.03 4.91
C PRO A 125 7.83 -6.45 6.27
N ILE A 126 7.30 -5.26 6.57
CA ILE A 126 7.43 -4.60 7.87
C ILE A 126 6.11 -4.72 8.63
N SER A 127 5.00 -4.30 8.01
CA SER A 127 3.67 -4.42 8.60
C SER A 127 2.58 -4.21 7.55
N GLN A 128 1.53 -4.99 7.61
CA GLN A 128 0.25 -4.62 7.01
C GLN A 128 -0.33 -3.49 7.85
N ILE A 129 -0.52 -2.33 7.25
CA ILE A 129 -1.01 -1.13 7.94
C ILE A 129 -2.53 -1.18 8.11
N LEU A 130 -3.22 -1.50 7.02
CA LEU A 130 -4.68 -1.54 6.99
C LEU A 130 -5.22 -2.50 5.93
N THR A 131 -6.49 -2.81 6.08
CA THR A 131 -7.35 -3.43 5.06
C THR A 131 -8.39 -2.41 4.62
N TYR A 132 -8.78 -2.42 3.34
CA TYR A 132 -9.75 -1.48 2.80
C TYR A 132 -10.65 -2.12 1.75
N GLN A 133 -11.80 -1.49 1.56
CA GLN A 133 -12.81 -1.85 0.57
C GLN A 133 -12.99 -0.74 -0.46
N TYR A 134 -13.68 -1.06 -1.52
CA TYR A 134 -14.13 -0.13 -2.54
C TYR A 134 -15.60 0.18 -2.37
N VAL A 135 -16.02 1.34 -2.86
CA VAL A 135 -17.41 1.73 -2.96
C VAL A 135 -17.75 2.04 -4.42
N LEU A 136 -18.84 1.47 -4.92
CA LEU A 136 -19.39 1.82 -6.22
C LEU A 136 -20.10 3.17 -6.11
N VAL A 137 -19.59 4.15 -6.83
CA VAL A 137 -20.12 5.51 -6.83
C VAL A 137 -20.42 6.01 -8.25
N VAL A 138 -21.45 6.84 -8.33
CA VAL A 138 -21.82 7.63 -9.52
C VAL A 138 -21.93 9.10 -9.16
N PRO A 139 -21.84 10.06 -10.10
CA PRO A 139 -22.17 11.45 -9.84
C PRO A 139 -23.62 11.60 -9.35
N THR A 140 -23.88 12.49 -8.39
CA THR A 140 -25.24 12.68 -7.83
C THR A 140 -26.24 13.15 -8.88
N ASN A 141 -25.79 13.92 -9.90
CA ASN A 141 -26.61 14.36 -11.04
C ASN A 141 -26.80 13.30 -12.12
N SER A 142 -26.23 12.08 -11.94
CA SER A 142 -26.45 10.98 -12.88
C SER A 142 -27.91 10.54 -12.90
N ALA A 143 -28.42 10.21 -14.08
CA ALA A 143 -29.74 9.60 -14.27
C ALA A 143 -29.81 8.16 -13.68
N ILE A 144 -28.64 7.55 -13.41
CA ILE A 144 -28.53 6.22 -12.79
C ILE A 144 -28.67 6.41 -11.26
N THR A 145 -29.79 5.95 -10.71
CA THR A 145 -30.13 6.19 -9.30
C THR A 145 -29.94 4.98 -8.39
N SER A 146 -29.65 3.81 -8.96
CA SER A 146 -29.45 2.56 -8.21
C SER A 146 -28.56 1.56 -8.96
N LEU A 147 -28.03 0.55 -8.25
CA LEU A 147 -27.28 -0.53 -8.86
C LEU A 147 -28.11 -1.35 -9.88
N PRO A 148 -29.39 -1.71 -9.59
CA PRO A 148 -30.24 -2.36 -10.59
C PRO A 148 -30.44 -1.51 -11.86
N ALA A 149 -30.56 -0.19 -11.75
CA ALA A 149 -30.70 0.72 -12.90
C ALA A 149 -29.39 0.78 -13.72
N LEU A 150 -28.23 0.75 -13.06
CA LEU A 150 -26.91 0.65 -13.72
C LEU A 150 -26.81 -0.63 -14.53
N VAL A 151 -27.14 -1.76 -13.91
CA VAL A 151 -27.09 -3.09 -14.58
C VAL A 151 -28.09 -3.17 -15.73
N ALA A 152 -29.31 -2.67 -15.56
CA ALA A 152 -30.32 -2.64 -16.62
C ALA A 152 -29.85 -1.83 -17.83
N LYS A 153 -29.26 -0.65 -17.58
CA LYS A 153 -28.72 0.18 -18.65
C LYS A 153 -27.52 -0.46 -19.32
N ALA A 154 -26.59 -1.09 -18.55
CA ALA A 154 -25.46 -1.82 -19.13
C ALA A 154 -25.87 -3.00 -20.02
N LYS A 155 -27.01 -3.66 -19.71
CA LYS A 155 -27.58 -4.72 -20.56
C LYS A 155 -28.20 -4.17 -21.82
N ALA A 156 -28.89 -3.02 -21.75
CA ALA A 156 -29.52 -2.38 -22.89
C ALA A 156 -28.49 -1.79 -23.87
N GLU A 157 -27.37 -1.30 -23.37
CA GLU A 157 -26.33 -0.60 -24.14
C GLU A 157 -24.95 -1.25 -23.86
N PRO A 158 -24.64 -2.44 -24.39
CA PRO A 158 -23.39 -3.14 -24.13
C PRO A 158 -22.16 -2.31 -24.50
N GLY A 159 -21.22 -2.15 -23.57
CA GLY A 159 -19.98 -1.39 -23.76
C GLY A 159 -20.12 0.14 -23.67
N ALA A 160 -21.34 0.69 -23.59
CA ALA A 160 -21.54 2.13 -23.48
C ALA A 160 -21.21 2.69 -22.07
N MET A 161 -21.22 1.82 -21.04
CA MET A 161 -20.92 2.25 -19.68
C MET A 161 -19.45 2.14 -19.38
N SER A 162 -18.81 3.29 -19.13
CA SER A 162 -17.40 3.35 -18.74
C SER A 162 -17.25 3.37 -17.21
N TYR A 163 -16.20 2.70 -16.72
CA TYR A 163 -15.82 2.78 -15.32
C TYR A 163 -14.33 3.01 -15.13
N GLY A 164 -14.02 3.85 -14.12
CA GLY A 164 -12.64 4.17 -13.76
C GLY A 164 -12.06 3.21 -12.72
N SER A 165 -10.75 3.03 -12.74
CA SER A 165 -10.00 2.37 -11.68
C SER A 165 -8.61 2.97 -11.48
N THR A 166 -7.89 2.54 -10.44
CA THR A 166 -6.51 2.95 -10.17
C THR A 166 -5.47 2.28 -11.10
N GLY A 167 -5.93 1.53 -12.11
CA GLY A 167 -5.11 0.84 -13.11
C GLY A 167 -5.55 -0.61 -13.34
N ILE A 168 -5.01 -1.20 -14.41
CA ILE A 168 -5.29 -2.60 -14.78
C ILE A 168 -4.72 -3.52 -13.70
N GLY A 169 -5.54 -4.40 -13.11
CA GLY A 169 -5.17 -5.24 -11.97
C GLY A 169 -5.36 -4.55 -10.60
N GLY A 170 -5.79 -3.28 -10.57
CA GLY A 170 -6.24 -2.66 -9.32
C GLY A 170 -7.58 -3.24 -8.85
N GLY A 171 -7.89 -3.13 -7.54
CA GLY A 171 -9.11 -3.71 -7.00
C GLY A 171 -10.38 -3.11 -7.59
N GLY A 172 -10.39 -1.83 -7.96
CA GLY A 172 -11.51 -1.22 -8.69
C GLY A 172 -11.73 -1.82 -10.08
N HIS A 173 -10.65 -2.22 -10.76
CA HIS A 173 -10.75 -2.97 -12.03
C HIS A 173 -11.36 -4.35 -11.78
N LEU A 174 -10.82 -5.11 -10.80
CA LEU A 174 -11.35 -6.43 -10.46
C LEU A 174 -12.82 -6.37 -10.05
N ALA A 175 -13.23 -5.34 -9.30
CA ALA A 175 -14.62 -5.14 -8.89
C ALA A 175 -15.54 -4.87 -10.11
N GLY A 176 -15.07 -4.07 -11.08
CA GLY A 176 -15.81 -3.83 -12.32
C GLY A 176 -15.97 -5.08 -13.17
N GLU A 177 -14.89 -5.85 -13.35
CA GLU A 177 -14.92 -7.13 -14.09
C GLU A 177 -15.80 -8.17 -13.39
N MET A 178 -15.75 -8.24 -12.05
CA MET A 178 -16.60 -9.14 -11.28
C MET A 178 -18.08 -8.75 -11.40
N LEU A 179 -18.40 -7.45 -11.38
CA LEU A 179 -19.76 -6.99 -11.65
C LEU A 179 -20.21 -7.38 -13.05
N ALA A 180 -19.39 -7.13 -14.06
CA ALA A 180 -19.68 -7.48 -15.45
C ALA A 180 -19.97 -8.98 -15.61
N LEU A 181 -19.11 -9.82 -15.04
CA LEU A 181 -19.25 -11.28 -15.05
C LEU A 181 -20.55 -11.74 -14.37
N MET A 182 -20.82 -11.26 -13.16
CA MET A 182 -21.98 -11.67 -12.36
C MET A 182 -23.32 -11.20 -12.94
N THR A 183 -23.32 -10.12 -13.71
CA THR A 183 -24.53 -9.55 -14.30
C THR A 183 -24.71 -9.88 -15.78
N GLY A 184 -23.69 -10.48 -16.42
CA GLY A 184 -23.68 -10.75 -17.87
C GLY A 184 -23.71 -9.45 -18.68
N THR A 185 -23.01 -8.40 -18.22
CA THR A 185 -22.92 -7.09 -18.88
C THR A 185 -21.53 -6.88 -19.51
N THR A 186 -21.45 -6.00 -20.49
CA THR A 186 -20.19 -5.51 -21.04
C THR A 186 -19.97 -4.08 -20.58
N LEU A 187 -18.85 -3.85 -19.87
CA LEU A 187 -18.45 -2.56 -19.33
C LEU A 187 -17.12 -2.12 -19.96
N THR A 188 -16.92 -0.81 -20.15
CA THR A 188 -15.67 -0.26 -20.69
C THR A 188 -14.79 0.22 -19.56
N HIS A 189 -13.66 -0.43 -19.34
CA HIS A 189 -12.69 -0.04 -18.33
C HIS A 189 -11.79 1.11 -18.77
N VAL A 190 -11.59 2.12 -17.90
CA VAL A 190 -10.68 3.24 -18.12
C VAL A 190 -9.66 3.29 -16.96
N PRO A 191 -8.38 2.93 -17.22
CA PRO A 191 -7.36 2.92 -16.16
C PRO A 191 -6.76 4.30 -15.90
N TYR A 192 -6.59 4.64 -14.61
CA TYR A 192 -5.92 5.85 -14.12
C TYR A 192 -4.69 5.49 -13.27
N LYS A 193 -3.85 6.50 -12.97
CA LYS A 193 -2.66 6.33 -12.11
C LYS A 193 -2.97 6.40 -10.60
N GLY A 194 -4.25 6.42 -10.22
CA GLY A 194 -4.70 6.50 -8.82
C GLY A 194 -6.15 6.99 -8.71
N SER A 195 -6.71 7.03 -7.49
CA SER A 195 -8.10 7.44 -7.22
C SER A 195 -8.40 8.89 -7.61
N ALA A 196 -7.52 9.84 -7.27
CA ALA A 196 -7.78 11.26 -7.48
C ALA A 196 -8.08 11.62 -8.94
N PRO A 197 -7.28 11.20 -9.96
CA PRO A 197 -7.63 11.49 -11.35
C PRO A 197 -8.88 10.74 -11.83
N ALA A 198 -9.16 9.53 -11.32
CA ALA A 198 -10.38 8.80 -11.67
C ALA A 198 -11.63 9.50 -11.13
N LEU A 199 -11.59 9.99 -9.89
CA LEU A 199 -12.69 10.75 -9.29
C LEU A 199 -12.89 12.10 -9.98
N ALA A 200 -11.83 12.80 -10.39
CA ALA A 200 -11.93 14.04 -11.14
C ALA A 200 -12.69 13.84 -12.47
N ASP A 201 -12.36 12.78 -13.21
CA ASP A 201 -13.03 12.43 -14.46
C ASP A 201 -14.47 11.93 -14.25
N LEU A 202 -14.74 11.23 -13.15
CA LEU A 202 -16.10 10.85 -12.77
C LEU A 202 -16.96 12.08 -12.50
N LEU A 203 -16.47 13.03 -11.70
CA LEU A 203 -17.16 14.29 -11.39
C LEU A 203 -17.31 15.19 -12.62
N GLY A 204 -16.35 15.13 -13.54
CA GLY A 204 -16.40 15.79 -14.85
C GLY A 204 -17.37 15.16 -15.85
N GLY A 205 -17.98 14.01 -15.53
CA GLY A 205 -18.92 13.30 -16.41
C GLY A 205 -18.26 12.50 -17.53
N HIS A 206 -16.93 12.28 -17.49
CA HIS A 206 -16.19 11.48 -18.45
C HIS A 206 -16.28 9.96 -18.17
N LEU A 207 -16.73 9.59 -16.97
CA LEU A 207 -17.00 8.22 -16.56
C LEU A 207 -18.45 8.07 -16.10
N THR A 208 -19.01 6.87 -16.29
CA THR A 208 -20.35 6.53 -15.79
C THR A 208 -20.32 6.26 -14.29
N PHE A 209 -19.35 5.48 -13.83
CA PHE A 209 -19.17 5.11 -12.42
C PHE A 209 -17.70 4.76 -12.12
N THR A 210 -17.39 4.55 -10.85
CA THR A 210 -16.14 3.94 -10.42
C THR A 210 -16.34 3.06 -9.18
N TYR A 211 -15.53 2.04 -9.04
CA TYR A 211 -15.22 1.43 -7.76
C TYR A 211 -14.00 2.15 -7.19
N ASP A 212 -14.23 3.11 -6.32
CA ASP A 212 -13.17 3.88 -5.67
C ASP A 212 -13.00 3.49 -4.20
N THR A 213 -11.85 3.82 -3.60
CA THR A 213 -11.62 3.51 -2.19
C THR A 213 -12.53 4.35 -1.28
N VAL A 214 -12.99 3.75 -0.18
CA VAL A 214 -13.95 4.43 0.71
C VAL A 214 -13.40 5.76 1.23
N ILE A 215 -12.13 5.79 1.68
CA ILE A 215 -11.50 7.00 2.25
C ILE A 215 -11.45 8.19 1.28
N THR A 216 -11.35 7.95 -0.02
CA THR A 216 -11.34 9.00 -1.05
C THR A 216 -12.73 9.43 -1.47
N SER A 217 -13.70 8.51 -1.40
CA SER A 217 -15.09 8.76 -1.80
C SER A 217 -15.96 9.38 -0.70
N VAL A 218 -15.70 9.09 0.58
CA VAL A 218 -16.51 9.60 1.71
C VAL A 218 -16.68 11.11 1.68
N PRO A 219 -15.61 11.93 1.54
CA PRO A 219 -15.78 13.39 1.49
C PRO A 219 -16.68 13.87 0.35
N GLN A 220 -16.63 13.20 -0.80
CA GLN A 220 -17.46 13.53 -1.97
C GLN A 220 -18.92 13.10 -1.79
N ILE A 221 -19.14 11.98 -1.09
CA ILE A 221 -20.48 11.49 -0.74
C ILE A 221 -21.12 12.43 0.28
N GLU A 222 -20.40 12.84 1.31
CA GLU A 222 -20.85 13.80 2.32
C GLU A 222 -21.16 15.18 1.71
N ALA A 223 -20.32 15.63 0.76
CA ALA A 223 -20.54 16.85 -0.03
C ALA A 223 -21.69 16.70 -1.05
N LYS A 224 -22.36 15.55 -1.11
CA LYS A 224 -23.44 15.23 -2.06
C LYS A 224 -23.04 15.37 -3.54
N GLN A 225 -21.78 15.22 -3.85
CA GLN A 225 -21.26 15.20 -5.21
C GLN A 225 -21.33 13.79 -5.82
N LEU A 226 -21.15 12.76 -4.99
CA LEU A 226 -21.28 11.36 -5.38
C LEU A 226 -22.41 10.66 -4.62
N ARG A 227 -23.01 9.68 -5.30
CA ARG A 227 -23.99 8.73 -4.74
C ARG A 227 -23.34 7.35 -4.69
N ALA A 228 -23.34 6.74 -3.50
CA ALA A 228 -22.85 5.38 -3.27
C ALA A 228 -23.99 4.35 -3.46
N PHE A 229 -23.68 3.22 -4.11
CA PHE A 229 -24.63 2.14 -4.29
C PHE A 229 -24.31 0.91 -3.44
N ALA A 230 -23.05 0.52 -3.36
CA ALA A 230 -22.63 -0.65 -2.61
C ALA A 230 -21.14 -0.59 -2.27
N VAL A 231 -20.74 -1.27 -1.18
CA VAL A 231 -19.34 -1.55 -0.86
C VAL A 231 -18.94 -2.96 -1.29
N SER A 232 -17.66 -3.14 -1.62
CA SER A 232 -17.15 -4.35 -2.27
C SER A 232 -16.76 -5.48 -1.32
N GLY A 233 -16.66 -5.22 -0.03
CA GLY A 233 -16.24 -6.21 0.95
C GLY A 233 -17.42 -6.95 1.60
N PRO A 234 -17.11 -7.87 2.54
CA PRO A 234 -18.11 -8.75 3.13
C PRO A 234 -19.02 -8.05 4.16
N THR A 235 -18.61 -6.91 4.67
CA THR A 235 -19.35 -6.13 5.68
C THR A 235 -19.46 -4.67 5.29
N ARG A 236 -20.51 -3.98 5.76
CA ARG A 236 -20.63 -2.53 5.58
C ARG A 236 -19.50 -1.81 6.29
N VAL A 237 -19.09 -0.66 5.75
CA VAL A 237 -18.06 0.17 6.38
C VAL A 237 -18.67 1.17 7.37
N LYS A 238 -17.98 1.46 8.46
CA LYS A 238 -18.49 2.32 9.54
C LYS A 238 -18.78 3.75 9.08
N SER A 239 -18.01 4.28 8.15
CA SER A 239 -18.22 5.63 7.60
C SER A 239 -19.42 5.73 6.64
N LEU A 240 -19.93 4.61 6.13
CA LEU A 240 -21.07 4.54 5.21
C LEU A 240 -22.06 3.44 5.66
N PRO A 241 -22.62 3.51 6.89
CA PRO A 241 -23.42 2.42 7.46
C PRO A 241 -24.72 2.14 6.69
N GLN A 242 -25.23 3.13 5.95
CA GLN A 242 -26.43 2.99 5.12
C GLN A 242 -26.15 2.35 3.76
N VAL A 243 -24.87 2.26 3.32
CA VAL A 243 -24.51 1.68 2.02
C VAL A 243 -24.38 0.16 2.19
N PRO A 244 -25.18 -0.63 1.46
CA PRO A 244 -25.15 -2.08 1.57
C PRO A 244 -23.87 -2.64 0.95
N THR A 245 -23.57 -3.90 1.28
CA THR A 245 -22.55 -4.66 0.55
C THR A 245 -23.11 -5.19 -0.77
N MET A 246 -22.24 -5.52 -1.73
CA MET A 246 -22.65 -6.21 -2.94
C MET A 246 -23.35 -7.55 -2.63
N GLN A 247 -22.92 -8.26 -1.57
CA GLN A 247 -23.53 -9.52 -1.15
C GLN A 247 -24.95 -9.31 -0.61
N GLU A 248 -25.20 -8.25 0.16
CA GLU A 248 -26.56 -7.88 0.63
C GLU A 248 -27.51 -7.56 -0.54
N LEU A 249 -26.96 -7.10 -1.66
CA LEU A 249 -27.72 -6.83 -2.90
C LEU A 249 -27.88 -8.08 -3.78
N GLY A 250 -27.47 -9.27 -3.30
CA GLY A 250 -27.67 -10.55 -3.97
C GLY A 250 -26.47 -11.03 -4.81
N TYR A 251 -25.38 -10.30 -4.87
CA TYR A 251 -24.16 -10.72 -5.59
C TYR A 251 -23.29 -11.59 -4.66
N LYS A 252 -23.71 -12.84 -4.45
CA LYS A 252 -23.08 -13.79 -3.53
C LYS A 252 -21.62 -14.06 -3.92
N GLY A 253 -20.73 -13.97 -2.96
CA GLY A 253 -19.28 -14.16 -3.18
C GLY A 253 -18.56 -12.95 -3.76
N PHE A 254 -19.24 -11.82 -3.94
CA PHE A 254 -18.57 -10.56 -4.29
C PHE A 254 -17.78 -10.08 -3.07
N ASP A 255 -16.45 -10.23 -3.12
CA ASP A 255 -15.53 -9.74 -2.11
C ASP A 255 -14.24 -9.25 -2.78
N ILE A 256 -14.09 -7.93 -2.79
CA ILE A 256 -12.86 -7.26 -3.23
C ILE A 256 -12.39 -6.40 -2.06
N THR A 257 -11.63 -7.02 -1.20
CA THR A 257 -10.96 -6.41 -0.05
C THR A 257 -9.46 -6.44 -0.30
N GLN A 258 -8.76 -5.34 -0.02
CA GLN A 258 -7.34 -5.20 -0.27
C GLN A 258 -6.62 -4.61 0.94
N PHE A 259 -5.29 -4.71 0.96
CA PHE A 259 -4.46 -4.12 2.01
C PHE A 259 -3.61 -2.94 1.51
N VAL A 260 -3.15 -2.13 2.46
CA VAL A 260 -1.97 -1.27 2.33
C VAL A 260 -0.94 -1.75 3.33
N GLY A 261 0.30 -1.92 2.87
CA GLY A 261 1.39 -2.41 3.69
C GLY A 261 2.69 -1.65 3.50
N LEU A 262 3.52 -1.69 4.53
CA LEU A 262 4.86 -1.13 4.56
C LEU A 262 5.88 -2.24 4.37
N LEU A 263 6.81 -2.06 3.42
CA LEU A 263 7.86 -3.01 3.07
C LEU A 263 9.21 -2.28 2.93
N ALA A 264 10.28 -3.05 2.99
CA ALA A 264 11.65 -2.60 2.67
C ALA A 264 12.25 -3.48 1.58
N PRO A 265 13.37 -3.07 0.92
CA PRO A 265 14.14 -3.95 0.06
C PRO A 265 14.56 -5.23 0.79
N ALA A 266 14.62 -6.35 0.07
CA ALA A 266 15.14 -7.60 0.60
C ALA A 266 16.56 -7.42 1.18
N LYS A 267 16.91 -8.22 2.19
CA LYS A 267 18.20 -8.16 2.91
C LYS A 267 18.40 -6.92 3.79
N THR A 268 17.39 -6.08 3.99
CA THR A 268 17.44 -5.04 5.04
C THR A 268 17.68 -5.70 6.41
N ASP A 269 18.58 -5.12 7.18
CA ASP A 269 18.98 -5.65 8.49
C ASP A 269 17.76 -5.90 9.40
N PRO A 270 17.66 -7.07 10.05
CA PRO A 270 16.53 -7.38 10.95
C PRO A 270 16.33 -6.37 12.09
N ALA A 271 17.40 -5.74 12.58
CA ALA A 271 17.28 -4.71 13.61
C ALA A 271 16.58 -3.46 13.07
N ILE A 272 16.86 -3.08 11.81
CA ILE A 272 16.18 -1.98 11.10
C ILE A 272 14.70 -2.34 10.89
N ILE A 273 14.40 -3.55 10.41
CA ILE A 273 13.03 -4.01 10.22
C ILE A 273 12.24 -3.97 11.54
N ASN A 274 12.82 -4.47 12.63
CA ASN A 274 12.19 -4.44 13.95
C ASN A 274 11.93 -3.01 14.42
N ARG A 275 12.88 -2.08 14.21
CA ARG A 275 12.69 -0.68 14.56
C ARG A 275 11.56 -0.05 13.76
N LEU A 276 11.55 -0.22 12.44
CA LEU A 276 10.51 0.29 11.56
C LEU A 276 9.13 -0.30 11.88
N HIS A 277 9.07 -1.60 12.19
CA HIS A 277 7.84 -2.27 12.60
C HIS A 277 7.26 -1.68 13.89
N GLN A 278 8.09 -1.51 14.93
CA GLN A 278 7.64 -0.90 16.18
C GLN A 278 7.06 0.49 15.98
N GLU A 279 7.72 1.32 15.15
CA GLU A 279 7.25 2.67 14.86
C GLU A 279 5.97 2.67 14.00
N ALA A 280 5.86 1.77 13.03
CA ALA A 280 4.65 1.62 12.22
C ALA A 280 3.45 1.18 13.07
N VAL A 281 3.61 0.18 13.94
CA VAL A 281 2.54 -0.29 14.85
C VAL A 281 2.14 0.79 15.84
N LYS A 282 3.11 1.55 16.39
CA LYS A 282 2.83 2.69 17.25
C LYS A 282 2.03 3.76 16.52
N ALA A 283 2.38 4.06 15.27
CA ALA A 283 1.64 4.99 14.42
C ALA A 283 0.20 4.53 14.18
N VAL A 284 0.00 3.28 13.78
CA VAL A 284 -1.33 2.67 13.51
C VAL A 284 -2.24 2.75 14.74
N LYS A 285 -1.69 2.58 15.95
CA LYS A 285 -2.44 2.60 17.22
C LYS A 285 -2.68 4.01 17.77
N SER A 286 -2.19 5.06 17.13
CA SER A 286 -2.41 6.42 17.63
C SER A 286 -3.86 6.87 17.41
N PRO A 287 -4.46 7.61 18.38
CA PRO A 287 -5.89 7.96 18.35
C PRO A 287 -6.32 8.72 17.09
N ASP A 288 -5.49 9.63 16.61
CA ASP A 288 -5.78 10.41 15.39
C ASP A 288 -5.72 9.57 14.10
N ILE A 289 -4.87 8.54 14.04
CA ILE A 289 -4.85 7.58 12.94
C ILE A 289 -6.10 6.70 12.99
N ILE A 290 -6.47 6.22 14.19
CA ILE A 290 -7.71 5.45 14.37
C ILE A 290 -8.91 6.27 13.91
N GLN A 291 -8.99 7.54 14.30
CA GLN A 291 -10.08 8.41 13.90
C GLN A 291 -10.07 8.67 12.38
N ARG A 292 -8.93 9.14 11.85
CA ARG A 292 -8.84 9.65 10.47
C ARG A 292 -8.89 8.55 9.41
N ILE A 293 -8.13 7.45 9.61
CA ILE A 293 -8.04 6.35 8.65
C ILE A 293 -9.11 5.30 8.94
N GLY A 294 -9.29 4.95 10.21
CA GLY A 294 -10.20 3.87 10.61
C GLY A 294 -11.67 4.29 10.55
N VAL A 295 -12.05 5.30 11.35
CA VAL A 295 -13.46 5.67 11.51
C VAL A 295 -13.94 6.48 10.30
N GLU A 296 -13.32 7.63 10.03
CA GLU A 296 -13.71 8.53 8.93
C GLU A 296 -13.42 7.90 7.56
N GLY A 297 -12.24 7.29 7.40
CA GLY A 297 -11.81 6.64 6.16
C GLY A 297 -12.45 5.28 5.88
N GLY A 298 -13.13 4.69 6.86
CA GLY A 298 -13.80 3.39 6.71
C GLY A 298 -12.85 2.21 6.47
N ASN A 299 -11.56 2.34 6.83
CA ASN A 299 -10.58 1.27 6.71
C ASN A 299 -10.47 0.48 8.01
N GLU A 300 -10.06 -0.78 7.91
CA GLU A 300 -9.71 -1.59 9.07
C GLU A 300 -8.20 -1.49 9.33
N LEU A 301 -7.82 -0.89 10.46
CA LEU A 301 -6.42 -0.77 10.89
C LEU A 301 -5.94 -2.12 11.44
N VAL A 302 -4.76 -2.58 10.99
CA VAL A 302 -4.21 -3.89 11.33
C VAL A 302 -2.95 -3.75 12.18
N GLY A 303 -1.85 -3.22 11.65
CA GLY A 303 -0.57 -3.15 12.34
C GLY A 303 0.01 -4.54 12.64
N SER A 304 0.01 -5.43 11.64
CA SER A 304 0.47 -6.82 11.77
C SER A 304 1.96 -6.93 12.04
N SER A 305 2.39 -8.06 12.56
CA SER A 305 3.81 -8.45 12.55
C SER A 305 4.33 -8.68 11.13
N PRO A 306 5.66 -8.61 10.90
CA PRO A 306 6.26 -8.93 9.61
C PRO A 306 5.91 -10.34 9.11
N ALA A 307 5.86 -11.32 10.02
CA ALA A 307 5.55 -12.72 9.68
C ALA A 307 4.09 -12.90 9.25
N GLU A 308 3.14 -12.26 9.94
CA GLU A 308 1.72 -12.28 9.56
C GLU A 308 1.52 -11.63 8.19
N PHE A 309 2.19 -10.51 7.92
CA PHE A 309 2.08 -9.84 6.63
C PHE A 309 2.73 -10.65 5.51
N GLN A 310 3.87 -11.31 5.76
CA GLN A 310 4.48 -12.25 4.81
C GLN A 310 3.51 -13.39 4.46
N ALA A 311 2.87 -13.98 5.45
CA ALA A 311 1.90 -15.04 5.26
C ALA A 311 0.66 -14.55 4.48
N GLN A 312 0.21 -13.32 4.72
CA GLN A 312 -0.88 -12.67 3.97
C GLN A 312 -0.51 -12.54 2.49
N ILE A 313 0.66 -11.97 2.19
CA ILE A 313 1.14 -11.81 0.80
C ILE A 313 1.19 -13.17 0.09
N GLN A 314 1.72 -14.22 0.74
CA GLN A 314 1.80 -15.56 0.15
C GLN A 314 0.41 -16.14 -0.17
N ARG A 315 -0.54 -16.02 0.76
CA ARG A 315 -1.92 -16.49 0.53
C ARG A 315 -2.59 -15.74 -0.61
N GLU A 316 -2.45 -14.41 -0.65
CA GLU A 316 -3.10 -13.59 -1.67
C GLU A 316 -2.46 -13.75 -3.05
N LEU A 317 -1.16 -13.98 -3.16
CA LEU A 317 -0.52 -14.34 -4.43
C LEU A 317 -1.18 -15.56 -5.07
N VAL A 318 -1.43 -16.61 -4.30
CA VAL A 318 -2.10 -17.82 -4.77
C VAL A 318 -3.55 -17.52 -5.15
N LEU A 319 -4.27 -16.80 -4.28
CA LEU A 319 -5.68 -16.46 -4.47
C LEU A 319 -5.89 -15.63 -5.74
N TYR A 320 -5.17 -14.52 -5.89
CA TYR A 320 -5.36 -13.61 -7.02
C TYR A 320 -4.84 -14.18 -8.34
N THR A 321 -3.76 -14.98 -8.32
CA THR A 321 -3.32 -15.72 -9.52
C THR A 321 -4.42 -16.65 -10.02
N LYS A 322 -5.09 -17.36 -9.10
CA LYS A 322 -6.23 -18.21 -9.45
C LYS A 322 -7.41 -17.38 -9.96
N LEU A 323 -7.79 -16.31 -9.25
CA LEU A 323 -8.91 -15.44 -9.60
C LEU A 323 -8.76 -14.84 -11.00
N VAL A 324 -7.59 -14.27 -11.31
CA VAL A 324 -7.28 -13.67 -12.60
C VAL A 324 -7.43 -14.70 -13.73
N LYS A 325 -6.94 -15.92 -13.51
CA LYS A 325 -7.04 -17.02 -14.47
C LYS A 325 -8.50 -17.47 -14.68
N ASP A 326 -9.22 -17.71 -13.58
CA ASP A 326 -10.59 -18.23 -13.63
C ASP A 326 -11.57 -17.20 -14.24
N ALA A 327 -11.37 -15.93 -13.97
CA ALA A 327 -12.15 -14.83 -14.53
C ALA A 327 -11.69 -14.40 -15.94
N ASN A 328 -10.66 -15.07 -16.51
CA ASN A 328 -10.07 -14.75 -17.82
C ASN A 328 -9.74 -13.24 -17.98
N ILE A 329 -9.30 -12.60 -16.88
CA ILE A 329 -8.90 -11.19 -16.89
C ILE A 329 -7.58 -11.09 -17.65
N LYS A 330 -7.59 -10.32 -18.75
CA LYS A 330 -6.41 -10.13 -19.59
C LYS A 330 -5.75 -8.79 -19.28
N PRO A 331 -4.42 -8.71 -19.28
CA PRO A 331 -3.73 -7.43 -19.37
C PRO A 331 -4.08 -6.79 -20.71
N GLN A 332 -4.43 -5.50 -20.69
CA GLN A 332 -4.68 -4.72 -21.89
C GLN A 332 -3.38 -4.22 -22.49
#